data_38db960e624c3f645266cbcf1c181753
#
_entry.id   38db960e624c3f645266cbcf1c181753
#
_cell.length_a   1.000
_cell.length_b   1.000
_cell.length_c   1.000
_cell.angle_alpha   90.00
_cell.angle_beta   90.00
_cell.angle_gamma   90.00
#
_symmetry.space_group_name_H-M   'P 1'
#
loop_
_entity.id
_entity.type
_entity.pdbx_description
1 polymer ?
#
loop_
_entity_poly.entity_id
_entity_poly.type
_entity_poly.pdbx_seq_one_letter_code
_entity_poly.pdbx_strand_id
1 'polypeptide(L)'
;MCAIMGFSTKKLDKSEIPAYFDRTVSRGPDMSRIMDTGSGWLCFHRLAIMGLTEAGMQPFELDGDMVVCNGELYGFRPLKRQLTEKGYEFKSGSDCEIILPLYREYGLSMFAKLDAEFAMIIYDHKTDSLIAARDPIGIRPLFYGYLDDGGIVFASEAKNLIGLCKEVCPFPPGHYYADGKFVRYADLTTVTEYCHDDLETVCRTIRNKLIAGVDKRLDADAPLGFLLSGGLDSSLVCAISALVLGKKIRTFAIGMDKDAIDLKYAREVADYIGADHTEVYMTRQQVLDTLEEVISLLGTYDITTIRASMGMYLCCKAIHEQTDIRVLLTGEISDELFGYKYTDFAPSPEAFQQEAKKRVDELYMYDVLRADRCISANSIEARVPFGDLDFVKYVMSIDPAMKVNTYDMGKYLLRHAFEKDHLLPDDILWRQKAAFSDAVGHSMVDDLKAYAETKYTDAEFEEKRKKYDFAQPFTKESLLYREIFEKYYPGQAPMVKNFWMPNKSWKGCDVNDPSARVLSNYGESGT
;
A
#
# COMPACT_ATOMS: atom_id res chain seq x y z
N MET A 1 1.86 -7.05 -9.63
CA MET A 1 1.87 -7.75 -8.32
C MET A 1 1.31 -9.13 -8.45
N CYS A 2 1.95 -10.12 -7.82
CA CYS A 2 1.48 -11.49 -7.84
C CYS A 2 0.30 -11.72 -6.89
N ALA A 3 -0.30 -12.92 -6.94
CA ALA A 3 -1.18 -13.42 -5.88
C ALA A 3 -0.67 -14.77 -5.39
N ILE A 4 -0.77 -14.99 -4.08
CA ILE A 4 -0.41 -16.22 -3.41
C ILE A 4 -1.58 -16.75 -2.59
N MET A 5 -1.65 -18.08 -2.47
CA MET A 5 -2.55 -18.76 -1.55
C MET A 5 -1.91 -20.07 -1.08
N GLY A 6 -2.11 -20.43 0.18
CA GLY A 6 -1.55 -21.66 0.74
C GLY A 6 -2.50 -22.31 1.72
N PHE A 7 -2.66 -23.63 1.63
CA PHE A 7 -3.51 -24.45 2.48
C PHE A 7 -2.65 -25.45 3.25
N SER A 8 -2.85 -25.54 4.55
CA SER A 8 -2.17 -26.53 5.41
C SER A 8 -2.85 -27.91 5.41
N THR A 9 -3.94 -28.07 4.68
CA THR A 9 -4.69 -29.35 4.57
C THR A 9 -5.16 -29.58 3.14
N LYS A 10 -5.52 -30.82 2.82
CA LYS A 10 -6.13 -31.22 1.54
C LYS A 10 -7.67 -31.35 1.61
N LYS A 11 -8.30 -30.61 2.52
CA LYS A 11 -9.78 -30.65 2.62
C LYS A 11 -10.46 -30.24 1.31
N LEU A 12 -9.89 -29.23 0.59
CA LEU A 12 -10.31 -28.90 -0.77
C LEU A 12 -9.58 -29.77 -1.77
N ASP A 13 -10.35 -30.32 -2.73
CA ASP A 13 -9.76 -30.92 -3.93
C ASP A 13 -9.10 -29.82 -4.80
N LYS A 14 -8.05 -30.19 -5.54
CA LYS A 14 -7.35 -29.27 -6.44
C LYS A 14 -8.30 -28.58 -7.42
N SER A 15 -9.33 -29.24 -7.88
CA SER A 15 -10.34 -28.72 -8.84
C SER A 15 -11.25 -27.65 -8.24
N GLU A 16 -11.36 -27.56 -6.91
CA GLU A 16 -12.20 -26.58 -6.22
C GLU A 16 -11.43 -25.27 -5.93
N ILE A 17 -10.10 -25.33 -5.83
CA ILE A 17 -9.25 -24.18 -5.49
C ILE A 17 -9.43 -22.99 -6.45
N PRO A 18 -9.52 -23.16 -7.78
CA PRO A 18 -9.68 -22.04 -8.70
C PRO A 18 -10.91 -21.17 -8.40
N ALA A 19 -12.02 -21.74 -7.90
CA ALA A 19 -13.23 -20.98 -7.53
C ALA A 19 -12.96 -19.87 -6.49
N TYR A 20 -11.90 -20.00 -5.72
CA TYR A 20 -11.47 -19.05 -4.69
C TYR A 20 -10.21 -18.29 -5.13
N PHE A 21 -9.20 -18.97 -5.63
CA PHE A 21 -7.91 -18.38 -5.95
C PHE A 21 -7.98 -17.44 -7.18
N ASP A 22 -8.73 -17.79 -8.21
CA ASP A 22 -8.85 -17.01 -9.45
C ASP A 22 -9.59 -15.68 -9.26
N ARG A 23 -10.20 -15.44 -8.10
CA ARG A 23 -10.72 -14.11 -7.72
C ARG A 23 -9.64 -13.03 -7.69
N THR A 24 -8.37 -13.43 -7.65
CA THR A 24 -7.20 -12.54 -7.68
C THR A 24 -6.31 -12.73 -8.90
N VAL A 25 -6.81 -13.37 -9.98
CA VAL A 25 -6.02 -13.60 -11.20
C VAL A 25 -5.53 -12.29 -11.84
N SER A 26 -6.28 -11.19 -11.73
CA SER A 26 -5.89 -9.88 -12.24
C SER A 26 -4.58 -9.35 -11.63
N ARG A 27 -4.20 -9.80 -10.44
CA ARG A 27 -2.91 -9.45 -9.82
C ARG A 27 -1.73 -10.04 -10.59
N GLY A 28 -1.88 -11.25 -11.14
CA GLY A 28 -0.82 -11.97 -11.83
C GLY A 28 -1.34 -12.75 -13.02
N PRO A 29 -1.72 -12.08 -14.12
CA PRO A 29 -2.39 -12.72 -15.25
C PRO A 29 -1.47 -13.51 -16.18
N ASP A 30 -0.14 -13.38 -16.02
CA ASP A 30 0.81 -13.93 -16.99
C ASP A 30 0.90 -15.47 -16.88
N MET A 31 0.86 -16.02 -15.67
CA MET A 31 0.93 -17.47 -15.44
C MET A 31 0.26 -17.85 -14.11
N SER A 32 -0.28 -19.08 -14.05
CA SER A 32 -0.92 -19.64 -12.84
C SER A 32 -0.42 -21.04 -12.54
N ARG A 33 -0.25 -21.36 -11.25
CA ARG A 33 0.15 -22.69 -10.79
C ARG A 33 -0.49 -23.05 -9.45
N ILE A 34 -0.92 -24.31 -9.32
CA ILE A 34 -1.35 -24.91 -8.06
C ILE A 34 -0.50 -26.17 -7.85
N MET A 35 0.27 -26.18 -6.76
CA MET A 35 1.26 -27.20 -6.45
C MET A 35 0.85 -27.98 -5.20
N ASP A 36 0.98 -29.29 -5.25
CA ASP A 36 0.77 -30.21 -4.14
C ASP A 36 2.00 -30.21 -3.22
N THR A 37 1.81 -29.95 -1.93
CA THR A 37 2.87 -30.03 -0.91
C THR A 37 2.90 -31.39 -0.18
N GLY A 38 2.00 -32.32 -0.50
CA GLY A 38 1.80 -33.55 0.25
C GLY A 38 0.67 -33.42 1.27
N SER A 39 0.74 -32.48 2.20
CA SER A 39 -0.29 -32.22 3.21
C SER A 39 -1.31 -31.14 2.80
N GLY A 40 -0.96 -30.28 1.84
CA GLY A 40 -1.78 -29.15 1.42
C GLY A 40 -1.47 -28.67 0.00
N TRP A 41 -1.65 -27.36 -0.22
CA TRP A 41 -1.49 -26.73 -1.54
C TRP A 41 -0.78 -25.39 -1.44
N LEU A 42 0.08 -25.09 -2.43
CA LEU A 42 0.59 -23.73 -2.71
C LEU A 42 0.10 -23.28 -4.07
N CYS A 43 -0.39 -22.03 -4.14
CA CYS A 43 -0.98 -21.43 -5.34
C CYS A 43 -0.29 -20.12 -5.67
N PHE A 44 -0.04 -19.87 -6.96
CA PHE A 44 0.65 -18.68 -7.43
C PHE A 44 0.05 -18.16 -8.75
N HIS A 45 -0.34 -16.87 -8.76
CA HIS A 45 -0.59 -16.11 -9.98
C HIS A 45 0.56 -15.12 -10.18
N ARG A 46 1.21 -15.18 -11.33
CA ARG A 46 2.40 -14.40 -11.64
C ARG A 46 2.10 -13.15 -12.44
N LEU A 47 2.64 -12.01 -11.97
CA LEU A 47 2.97 -10.86 -12.79
C LEU A 47 4.49 -10.81 -12.94
N ALA A 48 5.01 -10.94 -14.13
CA ALA A 48 6.45 -10.98 -14.39
C ALA A 48 7.03 -9.57 -14.34
N ILE A 49 7.80 -9.27 -13.28
CA ILE A 49 8.48 -8.00 -13.03
C ILE A 49 10.00 -8.19 -13.04
N MET A 50 10.50 -9.18 -12.27
CA MET A 50 11.90 -9.61 -12.25
C MET A 50 12.03 -10.99 -12.87
N GLY A 51 13.08 -11.18 -13.71
CA GLY A 51 13.30 -12.46 -14.38
C GLY A 51 12.13 -12.84 -15.27
N LEU A 52 11.90 -12.12 -16.37
CA LEU A 52 10.69 -12.19 -17.20
C LEU A 52 10.42 -13.56 -17.86
N THR A 53 11.39 -14.50 -17.81
CA THR A 53 11.23 -15.83 -18.40
C THR A 53 10.37 -16.76 -17.54
N GLU A 54 9.92 -17.90 -18.12
CA GLU A 54 9.16 -18.93 -17.40
C GLU A 54 9.91 -19.51 -16.19
N ALA A 55 11.25 -19.46 -16.18
CA ALA A 55 12.07 -19.92 -15.05
C ALA A 55 11.80 -19.15 -13.75
N GLY A 56 11.24 -17.93 -13.84
CA GLY A 56 10.80 -17.17 -12.67
C GLY A 56 9.42 -17.56 -12.13
N MET A 57 8.80 -18.64 -12.63
CA MET A 57 7.50 -19.12 -12.13
C MET A 57 7.65 -19.84 -10.80
N GLN A 58 6.79 -19.48 -9.86
CA GLN A 58 6.74 -20.07 -8.52
C GLN A 58 5.65 -21.17 -8.42
N PRO A 59 5.71 -22.07 -7.39
CA PRO A 59 6.67 -22.11 -6.28
C PRO A 59 8.11 -22.37 -6.76
N PHE A 60 9.11 -21.73 -6.08
CA PHE A 60 10.49 -22.21 -6.14
C PHE A 60 10.64 -23.38 -5.18
N GLU A 61 11.54 -24.31 -5.53
CA GLU A 61 11.76 -25.55 -4.80
C GLU A 61 13.25 -25.72 -4.46
N LEU A 62 13.55 -26.18 -3.23
CA LEU A 62 14.87 -26.54 -2.77
C LEU A 62 14.79 -27.70 -1.76
N ASP A 63 15.32 -28.87 -2.11
CA ASP A 63 15.35 -30.05 -1.24
C ASP A 63 13.99 -30.43 -0.60
N GLY A 64 12.90 -30.29 -1.34
CA GLY A 64 11.54 -30.56 -0.92
C GLY A 64 10.81 -29.39 -0.26
N ASP A 65 11.52 -28.33 0.18
CA ASP A 65 10.89 -27.10 0.60
C ASP A 65 10.38 -26.31 -0.63
N MET A 66 9.28 -25.58 -0.45
CA MET A 66 8.68 -24.77 -1.51
C MET A 66 8.36 -23.36 -1.00
N VAL A 67 8.41 -22.35 -1.88
CA VAL A 67 8.01 -20.98 -1.53
C VAL A 67 7.21 -20.32 -2.63
N VAL A 68 6.16 -19.60 -2.22
CA VAL A 68 5.46 -18.60 -3.04
C VAL A 68 5.57 -17.23 -2.35
N CYS A 69 5.93 -16.22 -3.13
CA CYS A 69 6.13 -14.86 -2.65
C CYS A 69 5.49 -13.86 -3.60
N ASN A 70 4.61 -13.02 -3.08
CA ASN A 70 4.18 -11.77 -3.71
C ASN A 70 5.03 -10.66 -3.12
N GLY A 71 6.07 -10.22 -3.81
CA GLY A 71 6.97 -9.22 -3.26
C GLY A 71 8.13 -8.87 -4.18
N GLU A 72 8.94 -7.93 -3.71
CA GLU A 72 10.19 -7.50 -4.30
C GLU A 72 11.26 -7.47 -3.22
N LEU A 73 12.37 -8.20 -3.42
CA LEU A 73 13.51 -8.25 -2.52
C LEU A 73 14.61 -7.34 -3.04
N TYR A 74 14.74 -6.19 -2.41
CA TYR A 74 15.74 -5.18 -2.80
C TYR A 74 17.16 -5.63 -2.48
N GLY A 75 18.11 -5.29 -3.35
CA GLY A 75 19.51 -5.70 -3.16
C GLY A 75 19.78 -7.20 -3.27
N PHE A 76 18.90 -7.97 -3.90
CA PHE A 76 19.03 -9.43 -4.00
C PHE A 76 20.25 -9.89 -4.79
N ARG A 77 20.74 -9.12 -5.79
CA ARG A 77 21.87 -9.54 -6.64
C ARG A 77 23.18 -9.79 -5.90
N PRO A 78 23.63 -8.92 -4.97
CA PRO A 78 24.76 -9.24 -4.08
C PRO A 78 24.53 -10.47 -3.21
N LEU A 79 23.33 -10.62 -2.63
CA LEU A 79 22.98 -11.80 -1.82
C LEU A 79 23.01 -13.09 -2.66
N LYS A 80 22.49 -13.04 -3.87
CA LYS A 80 22.51 -14.17 -4.82
C LYS A 80 23.95 -14.60 -5.14
N ARG A 81 24.87 -13.64 -5.35
CA ARG A 81 26.31 -13.96 -5.54
C ARG A 81 26.91 -14.65 -4.32
N GLN A 82 26.67 -14.12 -3.12
CA GLN A 82 27.15 -14.74 -1.87
C GLN A 82 26.60 -16.16 -1.67
N LEU A 83 25.33 -16.38 -1.99
CA LEU A 83 24.73 -17.71 -1.92
C LEU A 83 25.31 -18.66 -2.98
N THR A 84 25.61 -18.16 -4.18
CA THR A 84 26.30 -18.95 -5.23
C THR A 84 27.71 -19.39 -4.76
N GLU A 85 28.45 -18.52 -4.10
CA GLU A 85 29.76 -18.85 -3.51
C GLU A 85 29.67 -19.93 -2.41
N LYS A 86 28.50 -20.06 -1.77
CA LYS A 86 28.18 -21.12 -0.81
C LYS A 86 27.70 -22.42 -1.47
N GLY A 87 27.58 -22.46 -2.79
CA GLY A 87 27.21 -23.65 -3.55
C GLY A 87 25.72 -23.74 -3.94
N TYR A 88 24.93 -22.70 -3.71
CA TYR A 88 23.54 -22.68 -4.19
C TYR A 88 23.50 -22.38 -5.70
N GLU A 89 22.65 -23.11 -6.42
CA GLU A 89 22.41 -22.92 -7.84
C GLU A 89 21.10 -22.16 -8.08
N PHE A 90 21.10 -21.24 -9.04
CA PHE A 90 19.94 -20.43 -9.41
C PHE A 90 19.62 -20.61 -10.89
N LYS A 91 18.34 -20.74 -11.20
CA LYS A 91 17.84 -21.03 -12.56
C LYS A 91 17.15 -19.83 -13.22
N SER A 92 16.78 -18.83 -12.44
CA SER A 92 16.02 -17.68 -12.92
C SER A 92 16.71 -16.35 -12.63
N GLY A 93 16.20 -15.26 -13.22
CA GLY A 93 16.54 -13.88 -12.86
C GLY A 93 15.68 -13.32 -11.72
N SER A 94 14.74 -14.10 -11.17
CA SER A 94 13.87 -13.64 -10.08
C SER A 94 14.65 -13.39 -8.78
N ASP A 95 14.28 -12.32 -8.12
CA ASP A 95 14.71 -11.97 -6.77
C ASP A 95 14.22 -12.97 -5.71
N CYS A 96 12.99 -13.47 -5.86
CA CYS A 96 12.36 -14.39 -4.92
C CYS A 96 13.03 -15.78 -4.87
N GLU A 97 13.85 -16.15 -5.86
CA GLU A 97 14.56 -17.45 -5.88
C GLU A 97 15.58 -17.58 -4.73
N ILE A 98 16.05 -16.46 -4.15
CA ILE A 98 16.98 -16.49 -3.02
C ILE A 98 16.33 -16.85 -1.67
N ILE A 99 14.99 -16.88 -1.58
CA ILE A 99 14.26 -17.02 -0.31
C ILE A 99 14.58 -18.38 0.35
N LEU A 100 14.47 -19.48 -0.37
CA LEU A 100 14.75 -20.81 0.22
C LEU A 100 16.23 -20.98 0.62
N PRO A 101 17.23 -20.57 -0.19
CA PRO A 101 18.61 -20.50 0.27
C PRO A 101 18.81 -19.67 1.56
N LEU A 102 18.18 -18.50 1.67
CA LEU A 102 18.23 -17.69 2.90
C LEU A 102 17.55 -18.40 4.08
N TYR A 103 16.44 -19.09 3.84
CA TYR A 103 15.78 -19.88 4.87
C TYR A 103 16.68 -21.03 5.36
N ARG A 104 17.40 -21.67 4.48
CA ARG A 104 18.39 -22.72 4.85
C ARG A 104 19.54 -22.17 5.68
N GLU A 105 20.04 -20.99 5.36
CA GLU A 105 21.17 -20.38 6.05
C GLU A 105 20.81 -19.78 7.41
N TYR A 106 19.62 -19.17 7.53
CA TYR A 106 19.27 -18.34 8.68
C TYR A 106 18.01 -18.78 9.43
N GLY A 107 17.28 -19.79 8.92
CA GLY A 107 15.97 -20.17 9.47
C GLY A 107 15.01 -19.00 9.51
N LEU A 108 14.14 -18.96 10.51
CA LEU A 108 13.15 -17.87 10.69
C LEU A 108 13.78 -16.50 10.94
N SER A 109 15.07 -16.43 11.35
CA SER A 109 15.75 -15.15 11.54
C SER A 109 16.02 -14.41 10.23
N MET A 110 15.85 -15.06 9.07
CA MET A 110 16.00 -14.41 7.77
C MET A 110 15.04 -13.24 7.59
N PHE A 111 13.79 -13.32 8.12
CA PHE A 111 12.78 -12.27 7.94
C PHE A 111 13.26 -10.90 8.43
N ALA A 112 14.01 -10.84 9.53
CA ALA A 112 14.59 -9.61 10.07
C ALA A 112 15.77 -9.05 9.24
N LYS A 113 16.27 -9.82 8.26
CA LYS A 113 17.40 -9.43 7.41
C LYS A 113 16.98 -8.99 6.01
N LEU A 114 15.71 -9.17 5.64
CA LEU A 114 15.18 -8.80 4.33
C LEU A 114 14.94 -7.29 4.24
N ASP A 115 15.47 -6.68 3.20
CA ASP A 115 15.05 -5.36 2.71
C ASP A 115 14.05 -5.61 1.57
N ALA A 116 12.76 -5.62 1.88
CA ALA A 116 11.76 -6.11 0.96
C ALA A 116 10.34 -5.59 1.27
N GLU A 117 9.53 -5.51 0.24
CA GLU A 117 8.08 -5.40 0.31
C GLU A 117 7.50 -6.77 -0.04
N PHE A 118 6.95 -7.50 0.92
CA PHE A 118 6.61 -8.91 0.67
C PHE A 118 5.45 -9.46 1.49
N ALA A 119 4.78 -10.44 0.91
CA ALA A 119 4.00 -11.47 1.59
C ALA A 119 4.44 -12.83 1.01
N MET A 120 4.79 -13.79 1.86
CA MET A 120 5.24 -15.09 1.39
C MET A 120 4.68 -16.25 2.22
N ILE A 121 4.64 -17.42 1.59
CA ILE A 121 4.28 -18.69 2.24
C ILE A 121 5.37 -19.69 1.86
N ILE A 122 6.01 -20.29 2.87
CA ILE A 122 6.99 -21.36 2.73
C ILE A 122 6.34 -22.67 3.21
N TYR A 123 6.46 -23.72 2.45
CA TYR A 123 6.26 -25.08 2.90
C TYR A 123 7.58 -25.68 3.32
N ASP A 124 7.71 -26.02 4.59
CA ASP A 124 8.87 -26.72 5.14
C ASP A 124 8.60 -28.23 5.09
N HIS A 125 9.34 -28.92 4.23
CA HIS A 125 9.18 -30.36 4.02
C HIS A 125 9.57 -31.19 5.26
N LYS A 126 10.50 -30.71 6.09
CA LYS A 126 10.97 -31.47 7.27
C LYS A 126 9.94 -31.50 8.39
N THR A 127 9.20 -30.42 8.54
CA THR A 127 8.16 -30.27 9.57
C THR A 127 6.76 -30.52 9.03
N ASP A 128 6.64 -30.70 7.71
CA ASP A 128 5.36 -30.83 6.99
C ASP A 128 4.38 -29.72 7.37
N SER A 129 4.86 -28.47 7.36
CA SER A 129 4.07 -27.32 7.83
C SER A 129 4.27 -26.08 6.97
N LEU A 130 3.31 -25.15 7.06
CA LEU A 130 3.38 -23.85 6.42
C LEU A 130 3.96 -22.80 7.38
N ILE A 131 4.87 -22.00 6.84
CA ILE A 131 5.38 -20.77 7.44
C ILE A 131 4.89 -19.63 6.54
N ALA A 132 4.32 -18.58 7.12
CA ALA A 132 3.91 -17.39 6.38
C ALA A 132 4.54 -16.15 6.99
N ALA A 133 4.85 -15.13 6.18
CA ALA A 133 5.40 -13.88 6.69
C ALA A 133 4.97 -12.69 5.83
N ARG A 134 4.90 -11.51 6.47
CA ARG A 134 4.51 -10.24 5.84
C ARG A 134 5.49 -9.14 6.20
N ASP A 135 5.80 -8.26 5.26
CA ASP A 135 6.72 -7.13 5.46
C ASP A 135 6.33 -6.24 6.65
N PRO A 136 7.30 -5.47 7.21
CA PRO A 136 7.10 -4.71 8.46
C PRO A 136 6.04 -3.61 8.40
N ILE A 137 5.70 -3.09 7.21
CA ILE A 137 4.67 -2.05 7.01
C ILE A 137 3.34 -2.68 6.57
N GLY A 138 3.40 -3.88 5.98
CA GLY A 138 2.27 -4.54 5.36
C GLY A 138 1.92 -3.99 3.98
N ILE A 139 2.95 -3.55 3.23
CA ILE A 139 2.81 -3.04 1.86
C ILE A 139 2.20 -4.12 0.98
N ARG A 140 2.72 -5.34 1.07
CA ARG A 140 2.10 -6.48 0.38
C ARG A 140 0.99 -7.09 1.24
N PRO A 141 -0.18 -7.34 0.67
CA PRO A 141 -1.30 -7.88 1.43
C PRO A 141 -1.12 -9.37 1.74
N LEU A 142 -1.57 -9.75 2.92
CA LEU A 142 -1.75 -11.13 3.31
C LEU A 142 -2.91 -11.22 4.30
N PHE A 143 -3.75 -12.24 4.13
CA PHE A 143 -4.88 -12.57 5.00
C PHE A 143 -4.80 -14.03 5.38
N TYR A 144 -5.48 -14.40 6.45
CA TYR A 144 -5.60 -15.79 6.89
C TYR A 144 -6.97 -16.09 7.47
N GLY A 145 -7.28 -17.36 7.55
CA GLY A 145 -8.45 -17.89 8.23
C GLY A 145 -8.28 -19.38 8.47
N TYR A 146 -9.25 -19.98 9.16
CA TYR A 146 -9.25 -21.39 9.46
C TYR A 146 -10.41 -22.08 8.76
N LEU A 147 -10.13 -23.25 8.20
CA LEU A 147 -11.14 -24.17 7.67
C LEU A 147 -11.86 -24.90 8.81
N ASP A 148 -13.00 -25.53 8.52
CA ASP A 148 -13.77 -26.26 9.52
C ASP A 148 -13.03 -27.47 10.14
N ASP A 149 -12.00 -28.00 9.47
CA ASP A 149 -11.10 -29.04 9.97
C ASP A 149 -9.96 -28.51 10.85
N GLY A 150 -9.89 -27.21 11.05
CA GLY A 150 -8.84 -26.53 11.80
C GLY A 150 -7.59 -26.19 10.98
N GLY A 151 -7.53 -26.56 9.70
CA GLY A 151 -6.45 -26.19 8.79
C GLY A 151 -6.39 -24.67 8.57
N ILE A 152 -5.18 -24.10 8.55
CA ILE A 152 -4.99 -22.69 8.25
C ILE A 152 -4.86 -22.47 6.75
N VAL A 153 -5.44 -21.37 6.28
CA VAL A 153 -5.33 -20.91 4.90
C VAL A 153 -4.81 -19.49 4.89
N PHE A 154 -3.84 -19.22 4.03
CA PHE A 154 -3.32 -17.88 3.76
C PHE A 154 -3.68 -17.47 2.33
N ALA A 155 -3.95 -16.18 2.11
CA ALA A 155 -4.21 -15.65 0.77
C ALA A 155 -3.82 -14.17 0.68
N SER A 156 -3.47 -13.72 -0.53
CA SER A 156 -3.14 -12.31 -0.79
C SER A 156 -4.29 -11.37 -0.45
N GLU A 157 -5.54 -11.76 -0.71
CA GLU A 157 -6.70 -10.90 -0.47
C GLU A 157 -7.82 -11.63 0.26
N ALA A 158 -8.56 -10.88 1.09
CA ALA A 158 -9.68 -11.41 1.86
C ALA A 158 -10.73 -12.12 1.00
N LYS A 159 -11.00 -11.61 -0.21
CA LYS A 159 -12.00 -12.21 -1.12
C LYS A 159 -11.71 -13.66 -1.49
N ASN A 160 -10.43 -14.08 -1.47
CA ASN A 160 -10.08 -15.49 -1.70
C ASN A 160 -10.57 -16.41 -0.58
N LEU A 161 -10.73 -15.88 0.65
CA LEU A 161 -11.11 -16.64 1.84
C LEU A 161 -12.62 -16.62 2.11
N ILE A 162 -13.37 -15.72 1.46
CA ILE A 162 -14.83 -15.65 1.61
C ILE A 162 -15.50 -16.92 1.09
N GLY A 163 -16.27 -17.55 1.97
CA GLY A 163 -16.93 -18.83 1.71
C GLY A 163 -16.06 -20.06 2.03
N LEU A 164 -14.76 -19.87 2.34
CA LEU A 164 -13.86 -20.90 2.85
C LEU A 164 -13.74 -20.86 4.36
N CYS A 165 -13.59 -19.66 4.91
CA CYS A 165 -13.34 -19.44 6.33
C CYS A 165 -14.51 -18.66 6.95
N LYS A 166 -14.86 -19.05 8.18
CA LYS A 166 -15.91 -18.34 8.93
C LYS A 166 -15.48 -16.92 9.29
N GLU A 167 -14.22 -16.75 9.64
CA GLU A 167 -13.60 -15.49 9.99
C GLU A 167 -12.37 -15.27 9.11
N VAL A 168 -12.23 -14.06 8.56
CA VAL A 168 -11.09 -13.65 7.73
C VAL A 168 -10.35 -12.55 8.46
N CYS A 169 -9.06 -12.77 8.70
CA CYS A 169 -8.20 -11.87 9.44
C CYS A 169 -7.08 -11.31 8.56
N PRO A 170 -6.77 -10.02 8.63
CA PRO A 170 -5.53 -9.50 8.04
C PRO A 170 -4.33 -10.08 8.79
N PHE A 171 -3.32 -10.54 8.05
CA PHE A 171 -2.06 -10.99 8.64
C PHE A 171 -1.28 -9.78 9.18
N PRO A 172 -0.84 -9.79 10.45
CA PRO A 172 -0.20 -8.64 11.06
C PRO A 172 1.14 -8.30 10.38
N PRO A 173 1.39 -7.00 10.04
CA PRO A 173 2.68 -6.57 9.50
C PRO A 173 3.86 -6.87 10.45
N GLY A 174 5.04 -7.15 9.89
CA GLY A 174 6.24 -7.43 10.67
C GLY A 174 6.19 -8.72 11.48
N HIS A 175 5.30 -9.65 11.12
CA HIS A 175 5.17 -10.96 11.77
C HIS A 175 5.46 -12.10 10.79
N TYR A 176 5.84 -13.22 11.36
CA TYR A 176 5.74 -14.51 10.71
C TYR A 176 4.82 -15.43 11.52
N TYR A 177 4.23 -16.39 10.83
CA TYR A 177 3.50 -17.52 11.42
C TYR A 177 4.34 -18.79 11.24
N ALA A 178 4.57 -19.51 12.33
CA ALA A 178 5.19 -20.82 12.35
C ALA A 178 4.72 -21.58 13.60
N ASP A 179 4.61 -22.89 13.53
CA ASP A 179 4.23 -23.76 14.66
C ASP A 179 2.94 -23.29 15.39
N GLY A 180 1.94 -22.85 14.63
CA GLY A 180 0.67 -22.38 15.18
C GLY A 180 0.71 -21.01 15.86
N LYS A 181 1.79 -20.23 15.71
CA LYS A 181 2.01 -18.95 16.41
C LYS A 181 2.39 -17.83 15.48
N PHE A 182 1.86 -16.64 15.75
CA PHE A 182 2.34 -15.39 15.16
C PHE A 182 3.46 -14.80 16.02
N VAL A 183 4.60 -14.53 15.41
CA VAL A 183 5.79 -13.97 16.08
C VAL A 183 6.21 -12.70 15.38
N ARG A 184 6.33 -11.60 16.14
CA ARG A 184 6.81 -10.32 15.61
C ARG A 184 8.32 -10.39 15.41
N TYR A 185 8.79 -10.14 14.19
CA TYR A 185 10.22 -10.12 13.85
C TYR A 185 10.76 -8.71 13.60
N ALA A 186 9.89 -7.73 13.36
CA ALA A 186 10.28 -6.34 13.11
C ALA A 186 9.30 -5.35 13.75
N ASP A 187 9.85 -4.24 14.25
CA ASP A 187 9.14 -3.07 14.74
C ASP A 187 9.86 -1.82 14.24
N LEU A 188 9.22 -1.05 13.35
CA LEU A 188 9.79 0.16 12.76
C LEU A 188 9.36 1.44 13.49
N THR A 189 8.34 1.35 14.33
CA THR A 189 7.63 2.51 14.88
C THR A 189 7.86 2.74 16.36
N THR A 190 8.35 1.73 17.08
CA THR A 190 8.75 1.87 18.47
C THR A 190 10.17 2.42 18.56
N VAL A 191 10.30 3.66 19.01
CA VAL A 191 11.56 4.37 19.14
C VAL A 191 12.02 4.31 20.59
N THR A 192 13.23 3.80 20.81
CA THR A 192 13.86 3.71 22.13
C THR A 192 14.75 4.91 22.45
N GLU A 193 15.29 5.56 21.42
CA GLU A 193 16.16 6.73 21.53
C GLU A 193 15.94 7.62 20.31
N TYR A 194 15.70 8.91 20.56
CA TYR A 194 15.53 9.89 19.50
C TYR A 194 16.86 10.44 18.99
N CYS A 195 16.93 10.71 17.69
CA CYS A 195 18.01 11.45 17.07
C CYS A 195 17.86 12.94 17.39
N HIS A 196 18.90 13.53 17.98
CA HIS A 196 18.99 14.94 18.33
C HIS A 196 20.04 15.68 17.51
N ASP A 197 20.30 15.21 16.27
CA ASP A 197 21.18 15.90 15.32
C ASP A 197 20.62 17.29 14.97
N ASP A 198 21.51 18.19 14.51
CA ASP A 198 21.08 19.49 14.02
C ASP A 198 20.23 19.39 12.73
N LEU A 199 19.49 20.46 12.43
CA LEU A 199 18.55 20.51 11.29
C LEU A 199 19.22 20.14 9.95
N GLU A 200 20.42 20.65 9.67
CA GLU A 200 21.13 20.38 8.42
C GLU A 200 21.53 18.90 8.30
N THR A 201 21.95 18.29 9.39
CA THR A 201 22.31 16.86 9.43
C THR A 201 21.08 15.98 9.25
N VAL A 202 19.96 16.32 9.92
CA VAL A 202 18.68 15.61 9.79
C VAL A 202 18.19 15.70 8.34
N CYS A 203 18.15 16.90 7.75
CA CYS A 203 17.68 17.10 6.38
C CYS A 203 18.56 16.40 5.35
N ARG A 204 19.90 16.47 5.50
CA ARG A 204 20.83 15.72 4.65
C ARG A 204 20.60 14.21 4.71
N THR A 205 20.31 13.67 5.89
CA THR A 205 20.06 12.24 6.08
C THR A 205 18.71 11.83 5.48
N ILE A 206 17.65 12.62 5.68
CA ILE A 206 16.34 12.44 5.02
C ILE A 206 16.54 12.38 3.50
N ARG A 207 17.23 13.37 2.94
CA ARG A 207 17.52 13.46 1.50
C ARG A 207 18.22 12.21 0.97
N ASN A 208 19.34 11.83 1.60
CA ASN A 208 20.14 10.69 1.14
C ASN A 208 19.38 9.36 1.23
N LYS A 209 18.63 9.15 2.29
CA LYS A 209 17.83 7.92 2.47
C LYS A 209 16.64 7.87 1.51
N LEU A 210 15.98 8.99 1.23
CA LEU A 210 14.89 8.99 0.25
C LEU A 210 15.42 8.74 -1.16
N ILE A 211 16.54 9.34 -1.55
CA ILE A 211 17.20 9.05 -2.84
C ILE A 211 17.54 7.56 -2.94
N ALA A 212 18.13 6.97 -1.92
CA ALA A 212 18.44 5.53 -1.89
C ALA A 212 17.15 4.67 -1.96
N GLY A 213 16.09 5.07 -1.26
CA GLY A 213 14.79 4.40 -1.31
C GLY A 213 14.14 4.43 -2.71
N VAL A 214 14.26 5.54 -3.43
CA VAL A 214 13.82 5.66 -4.82
C VAL A 214 14.69 4.78 -5.73
N ASP A 215 16.01 4.86 -5.62
CA ASP A 215 16.95 4.12 -6.47
C ASP A 215 16.72 2.60 -6.38
N LYS A 216 16.55 2.05 -5.17
CA LYS A 216 16.22 0.63 -4.97
C LYS A 216 14.95 0.21 -5.74
N ARG A 217 13.95 1.08 -5.78
CA ARG A 217 12.64 0.76 -6.39
C ARG A 217 12.58 0.95 -7.90
N LEU A 218 13.66 1.45 -8.49
CA LEU A 218 13.84 1.52 -9.96
C LEU A 218 14.38 0.22 -10.56
N ASP A 219 14.83 -0.73 -9.72
CA ASP A 219 15.35 -2.01 -10.20
C ASP A 219 14.20 -2.94 -10.62
N ALA A 220 13.89 -2.96 -11.91
CA ALA A 220 12.89 -3.83 -12.53
C ALA A 220 13.30 -4.18 -13.96
N ASP A 221 13.00 -5.41 -14.39
CA ASP A 221 13.17 -5.83 -15.78
C ASP A 221 11.95 -5.43 -16.65
N ALA A 222 10.82 -5.13 -16.00
CA ALA A 222 9.58 -4.70 -16.62
C ALA A 222 9.47 -3.16 -16.71
N PRO A 223 8.67 -2.59 -17.65
CA PRO A 223 8.50 -1.15 -17.80
C PRO A 223 7.93 -0.46 -16.56
N LEU A 224 8.56 0.67 -16.19
CA LEU A 224 8.23 1.50 -15.05
C LEU A 224 7.44 2.76 -15.44
N GLY A 225 6.51 3.17 -14.58
CA GLY A 225 5.82 4.46 -14.62
C GLY A 225 5.69 5.07 -13.22
N PHE A 226 5.15 6.27 -13.16
CA PHE A 226 5.04 7.04 -11.92
C PHE A 226 3.67 7.70 -11.82
N LEU A 227 3.04 7.63 -10.66
CA LEU A 227 1.88 8.46 -10.38
C LEU A 227 2.36 9.85 -9.93
N LEU A 228 1.88 10.89 -10.59
CA LEU A 228 2.27 12.27 -10.36
C LEU A 228 1.03 13.15 -10.15
N SER A 229 0.74 13.51 -8.90
CA SER A 229 -0.41 14.36 -8.55
C SER A 229 -0.06 15.86 -8.49
N GLY A 230 1.21 16.26 -8.72
CA GLY A 230 1.66 17.63 -8.48
C GLY A 230 1.75 18.01 -6.99
N GLY A 231 1.48 17.09 -6.08
CA GLY A 231 1.77 17.23 -4.65
C GLY A 231 3.25 16.95 -4.35
N LEU A 232 3.76 17.45 -3.21
CA LEU A 232 5.16 17.33 -2.81
C LEU A 232 5.72 15.91 -2.94
N ASP A 233 4.99 14.93 -2.41
CA ASP A 233 5.48 13.56 -2.22
C ASP A 233 5.71 12.85 -3.56
N SER A 234 4.71 12.79 -4.42
CA SER A 234 4.80 12.22 -5.76
C SER A 234 5.78 12.97 -6.65
N SER A 235 5.83 14.31 -6.52
CA SER A 235 6.74 15.16 -7.28
C SER A 235 8.20 14.91 -6.90
N LEU A 236 8.52 14.73 -5.61
CA LEU A 236 9.87 14.38 -5.17
C LEU A 236 10.31 13.01 -5.69
N VAL A 237 9.46 11.99 -5.68
CA VAL A 237 9.78 10.66 -6.24
C VAL A 237 10.11 10.78 -7.73
N CYS A 238 9.31 11.53 -8.49
CA CYS A 238 9.55 11.76 -9.92
C CYS A 238 10.83 12.56 -10.17
N ALA A 239 11.03 13.67 -9.46
CA ALA A 239 12.18 14.55 -9.63
C ALA A 239 13.49 13.86 -9.23
N ILE A 240 13.53 13.10 -8.15
CA ILE A 240 14.69 12.28 -7.77
C ILE A 240 15.03 11.30 -8.90
N SER A 241 14.03 10.59 -9.43
CA SER A 241 14.23 9.62 -10.51
C SER A 241 14.78 10.27 -11.78
N ALA A 242 14.20 11.41 -12.18
CA ALA A 242 14.57 12.10 -13.42
C ALA A 242 15.88 12.89 -13.29
N LEU A 243 16.00 13.75 -12.28
CA LEU A 243 17.08 14.74 -12.21
C LEU A 243 18.30 14.25 -11.41
N VAL A 244 18.09 13.45 -10.35
CA VAL A 244 19.21 12.92 -9.54
C VAL A 244 19.74 11.63 -10.12
N LEU A 245 18.85 10.70 -10.48
CA LEU A 245 19.21 9.37 -10.97
C LEU A 245 19.27 9.28 -12.51
N GLY A 246 18.96 10.39 -13.22
CA GLY A 246 19.12 10.51 -14.66
C GLY A 246 18.22 9.59 -15.49
N LYS A 247 17.06 9.18 -14.97
CA LYS A 247 16.15 8.28 -15.67
C LYS A 247 15.18 9.07 -16.56
N LYS A 248 14.90 8.52 -17.75
CA LYS A 248 13.74 8.96 -18.53
C LYS A 248 12.51 8.31 -17.95
N ILE A 249 11.55 9.11 -17.49
CA ILE A 249 10.38 8.61 -16.77
C ILE A 249 9.07 8.93 -17.51
N ARG A 250 8.09 8.05 -17.35
CA ARG A 250 6.70 8.22 -17.81
C ARG A 250 5.84 8.47 -16.59
N THR A 251 5.11 9.59 -16.60
CA THR A 251 4.28 10.02 -15.47
C THR A 251 2.81 10.07 -15.85
N PHE A 252 1.93 9.80 -14.87
CA PHE A 252 0.50 9.75 -15.07
C PHE A 252 -0.20 10.53 -13.97
N ALA A 253 -1.20 11.33 -14.36
CA ALA A 253 -2.08 12.05 -13.46
C ALA A 253 -3.54 11.82 -13.85
N ILE A 254 -4.46 11.99 -12.88
CA ILE A 254 -5.89 11.93 -13.14
C ILE A 254 -6.61 13.08 -12.48
N GLY A 255 -7.67 13.54 -13.10
CA GLY A 255 -8.55 14.56 -12.54
C GLY A 255 -9.94 14.54 -13.14
N MET A 256 -10.87 15.20 -12.45
CA MET A 256 -12.19 15.50 -13.01
C MET A 256 -12.04 16.45 -14.20
N ASP A 257 -12.98 16.39 -15.14
CA ASP A 257 -12.95 17.17 -16.38
C ASP A 257 -13.13 18.69 -16.17
N LYS A 258 -13.54 19.14 -14.98
CA LYS A 258 -13.91 20.54 -14.72
C LYS A 258 -13.06 21.28 -13.70
N ASP A 259 -12.53 20.62 -12.66
CA ASP A 259 -11.97 21.31 -11.49
C ASP A 259 -10.75 20.59 -10.90
N ALA A 260 -9.97 19.90 -11.75
CA ALA A 260 -8.80 19.15 -11.35
C ALA A 260 -7.57 20.04 -11.17
N ILE A 261 -7.40 20.59 -9.98
CA ILE A 261 -6.23 21.42 -9.65
C ILE A 261 -4.91 20.63 -9.75
N ASP A 262 -4.94 19.34 -9.42
CA ASP A 262 -3.76 18.47 -9.46
C ASP A 262 -3.21 18.29 -10.88
N LEU A 263 -4.04 18.26 -11.93
CA LEU A 263 -3.57 18.15 -13.31
C LEU A 263 -2.68 19.33 -13.71
N LYS A 264 -3.02 20.54 -13.28
CA LYS A 264 -2.20 21.75 -13.53
C LYS A 264 -0.81 21.59 -12.92
N TYR A 265 -0.75 21.24 -11.64
CA TYR A 265 0.53 21.12 -10.93
C TYR A 265 1.32 19.89 -11.36
N ALA A 266 0.66 18.80 -11.72
CA ALA A 266 1.31 17.63 -12.29
C ALA A 266 1.98 17.96 -13.63
N ARG A 267 1.30 18.70 -14.51
CA ARG A 267 1.85 19.19 -15.77
C ARG A 267 3.09 20.07 -15.56
N GLU A 268 3.01 21.03 -14.65
CA GLU A 268 4.11 21.92 -14.31
C GLU A 268 5.35 21.15 -13.84
N VAL A 269 5.17 20.17 -12.94
CA VAL A 269 6.28 19.30 -12.50
C VAL A 269 6.82 18.48 -13.65
N ALA A 270 5.94 17.85 -14.45
CA ALA A 270 6.35 17.01 -15.57
C ALA A 270 7.19 17.78 -16.60
N ASP A 271 6.77 19.01 -16.94
CA ASP A 271 7.50 19.88 -17.86
C ASP A 271 8.85 20.29 -17.27
N TYR A 272 8.90 20.62 -15.97
CA TYR A 272 10.12 21.00 -15.27
C TYR A 272 11.18 19.89 -15.25
N ILE A 273 10.76 18.64 -14.98
CA ILE A 273 11.67 17.49 -14.91
C ILE A 273 11.87 16.79 -16.27
N GLY A 274 11.20 17.24 -17.32
CA GLY A 274 11.30 16.67 -18.67
C GLY A 274 10.71 15.26 -18.79
N ALA A 275 9.62 14.97 -18.07
CA ALA A 275 8.95 13.68 -18.09
C ALA A 275 7.98 13.53 -19.28
N ASP A 276 7.81 12.30 -19.78
CA ASP A 276 6.72 11.94 -20.69
C ASP A 276 5.43 11.79 -19.88
N HIS A 277 4.55 12.79 -19.95
CA HIS A 277 3.39 12.94 -19.06
C HIS A 277 2.06 12.70 -19.77
N THR A 278 1.25 11.85 -19.16
CA THR A 278 -0.11 11.53 -19.61
C THR A 278 -1.14 11.95 -18.58
N GLU A 279 -2.13 12.72 -19.01
CA GLU A 279 -3.29 13.10 -18.20
C GLU A 279 -4.48 12.21 -18.51
N VAL A 280 -5.13 11.71 -17.47
CA VAL A 280 -6.37 10.92 -17.53
C VAL A 280 -7.49 11.78 -17.00
N TYR A 281 -8.60 11.81 -17.73
CA TYR A 281 -9.79 12.55 -17.32
C TYR A 281 -10.89 11.58 -16.90
N MET A 282 -11.55 11.87 -15.79
CA MET A 282 -12.69 11.09 -15.31
C MET A 282 -13.95 11.98 -15.20
N THR A 283 -15.08 11.36 -15.43
CA THR A 283 -16.39 12.00 -15.31
C THR A 283 -17.11 11.54 -14.05
N ARG A 284 -18.08 12.36 -13.59
CA ARG A 284 -18.98 11.99 -12.49
C ARG A 284 -19.63 10.62 -12.70
N GLN A 285 -20.08 10.32 -13.92
CA GLN A 285 -20.77 9.06 -14.21
C GLN A 285 -19.81 7.87 -14.06
N GLN A 286 -18.58 7.97 -14.55
CA GLN A 286 -17.57 6.92 -14.37
C GLN A 286 -17.28 6.66 -12.88
N VAL A 287 -17.18 7.72 -12.06
CA VAL A 287 -16.97 7.57 -10.61
C VAL A 287 -18.13 6.81 -9.97
N LEU A 288 -19.39 7.18 -10.27
CA LEU A 288 -20.55 6.51 -9.69
C LEU A 288 -20.73 5.06 -10.18
N ASP A 289 -20.45 4.79 -11.44
CA ASP A 289 -20.58 3.45 -12.04
C ASP A 289 -19.53 2.47 -11.50
N THR A 290 -18.34 2.96 -11.11
CA THR A 290 -17.26 2.12 -10.57
C THR A 290 -17.25 1.99 -9.05
N LEU A 291 -18.11 2.72 -8.32
CA LEU A 291 -18.11 2.75 -6.85
C LEU A 291 -18.25 1.36 -6.22
N GLU A 292 -19.20 0.56 -6.67
CA GLU A 292 -19.44 -0.78 -6.14
C GLU A 292 -18.26 -1.72 -6.44
N GLU A 293 -17.70 -1.65 -7.65
CA GLU A 293 -16.52 -2.40 -8.04
C GLU A 293 -15.32 -2.06 -7.15
N VAL A 294 -15.08 -0.76 -6.92
CA VAL A 294 -13.97 -0.28 -6.09
C VAL A 294 -14.12 -0.75 -4.63
N ILE A 295 -15.31 -0.68 -4.04
CA ILE A 295 -15.54 -1.19 -2.68
C ILE A 295 -15.32 -2.70 -2.62
N SER A 296 -15.78 -3.44 -3.61
CA SER A 296 -15.58 -4.88 -3.72
C SER A 296 -14.11 -5.26 -3.81
N LEU A 297 -13.32 -4.55 -4.62
CA LEU A 297 -11.90 -4.84 -4.78
C LEU A 297 -11.07 -4.44 -3.55
N LEU A 298 -11.42 -3.34 -2.89
CA LEU A 298 -10.71 -2.87 -1.70
C LEU A 298 -10.92 -3.81 -0.50
N GLY A 299 -12.13 -4.33 -0.32
CA GLY A 299 -12.50 -5.08 0.88
C GLY A 299 -12.51 -4.20 2.14
N THR A 300 -12.94 -2.94 2.01
CA THR A 300 -13.11 -1.98 3.11
C THR A 300 -14.39 -1.17 2.93
N TYR A 301 -14.89 -0.62 4.02
CA TYR A 301 -15.98 0.36 4.05
C TYR A 301 -15.51 1.74 4.51
N ASP A 302 -14.20 1.94 4.63
CA ASP A 302 -13.62 3.22 5.06
C ASP A 302 -13.83 4.32 4.03
N ILE A 303 -14.38 5.46 4.48
CA ILE A 303 -14.77 6.57 3.61
C ILE A 303 -13.57 7.17 2.88
N THR A 304 -12.47 7.46 3.60
CA THR A 304 -11.29 8.13 3.03
C THR A 304 -10.60 7.24 2.00
N THR A 305 -10.44 5.97 2.33
CA THR A 305 -9.83 4.97 1.45
C THR A 305 -10.64 4.82 0.16
N ILE A 306 -11.98 4.73 0.25
CA ILE A 306 -12.85 4.60 -0.93
C ILE A 306 -12.79 5.85 -1.80
N ARG A 307 -12.98 7.05 -1.22
CA ARG A 307 -12.94 8.32 -1.97
C ARG A 307 -11.63 8.47 -2.74
N ALA A 308 -10.49 8.25 -2.08
CA ALA A 308 -9.18 8.36 -2.71
C ALA A 308 -8.91 7.24 -3.73
N SER A 309 -9.56 6.08 -3.59
CA SER A 309 -9.42 4.97 -4.53
C SER A 309 -10.11 5.21 -5.87
N MET A 310 -11.16 6.02 -5.93
CA MET A 310 -11.90 6.25 -7.18
C MET A 310 -10.97 6.77 -8.29
N GLY A 311 -10.25 7.86 -8.02
CA GLY A 311 -9.28 8.41 -8.98
C GLY A 311 -8.12 7.47 -9.25
N MET A 312 -7.53 6.87 -8.19
CA MET A 312 -6.39 5.96 -8.36
C MET A 312 -6.75 4.73 -9.21
N TYR A 313 -7.90 4.10 -8.97
CA TYR A 313 -8.36 2.95 -9.74
C TYR A 313 -8.56 3.29 -11.23
N LEU A 314 -9.27 4.38 -11.53
CA LEU A 314 -9.53 4.82 -12.91
C LEU A 314 -8.24 5.22 -13.63
N CYS A 315 -7.28 5.86 -12.94
CA CYS A 315 -5.96 6.15 -13.49
C CYS A 315 -5.21 4.87 -13.85
N CYS A 316 -5.13 3.91 -12.93
CA CYS A 316 -4.43 2.65 -13.17
C CYS A 316 -5.10 1.81 -14.26
N LYS A 317 -6.42 1.85 -14.36
CA LYS A 317 -7.17 1.23 -15.46
C LYS A 317 -6.78 1.80 -16.82
N ALA A 318 -6.73 3.12 -16.94
CA ALA A 318 -6.29 3.79 -18.16
C ALA A 318 -4.82 3.47 -18.50
N ILE A 319 -3.93 3.42 -17.51
CA ILE A 319 -2.52 3.04 -17.71
C ILE A 319 -2.42 1.61 -18.25
N HIS A 320 -3.15 0.67 -17.66
CA HIS A 320 -3.17 -0.72 -18.09
C HIS A 320 -3.68 -0.89 -19.54
N GLU A 321 -4.77 -0.18 -19.88
CA GLU A 321 -5.40 -0.28 -21.20
C GLU A 321 -4.59 0.39 -22.31
N GLN A 322 -3.79 1.42 -21.98
CA GLN A 322 -3.15 2.28 -22.98
C GLN A 322 -1.63 2.14 -23.07
N THR A 323 -1.02 1.39 -22.13
CA THR A 323 0.44 1.31 -22.03
C THR A 323 0.93 -0.10 -21.72
N ASP A 324 2.25 -0.26 -21.79
CA ASP A 324 2.98 -1.47 -21.39
C ASP A 324 3.51 -1.44 -19.96
N ILE A 325 3.15 -0.42 -19.17
CA ILE A 325 3.62 -0.24 -17.78
C ILE A 325 3.18 -1.43 -16.92
N ARG A 326 4.15 -1.96 -16.16
CA ARG A 326 3.94 -3.07 -15.22
C ARG A 326 4.25 -2.70 -13.77
N VAL A 327 4.96 -1.61 -13.55
CA VAL A 327 5.33 -1.12 -12.21
C VAL A 327 5.02 0.36 -12.12
N LEU A 328 4.43 0.79 -10.99
CA LEU A 328 4.17 2.20 -10.68
C LEU A 328 4.80 2.59 -9.34
N LEU A 329 5.63 3.64 -9.37
CA LEU A 329 6.12 4.29 -8.16
C LEU A 329 5.10 5.34 -7.69
N THR A 330 4.89 5.41 -6.36
CA THR A 330 3.90 6.30 -5.72
C THR A 330 4.54 7.11 -4.58
N GLY A 331 3.85 8.15 -4.12
CA GLY A 331 4.25 9.00 -2.99
C GLY A 331 3.62 8.62 -1.64
N GLU A 332 3.04 7.44 -1.50
CA GLU A 332 2.36 7.00 -0.27
C GLU A 332 3.32 6.92 0.94
N ILE A 333 2.77 6.94 2.16
CA ILE A 333 3.47 6.84 3.47
C ILE A 333 4.08 8.16 3.96
N SER A 334 4.33 9.13 3.11
CA SER A 334 4.94 10.40 3.51
C SER A 334 4.08 11.17 4.53
N ASP A 335 2.76 11.13 4.39
CA ASP A 335 1.84 11.85 5.29
C ASP A 335 1.88 11.30 6.72
N GLU A 336 2.02 10.00 6.89
CA GLU A 336 2.08 9.34 8.19
C GLU A 336 3.42 9.59 8.91
N LEU A 337 4.49 9.77 8.14
CA LEU A 337 5.82 10.01 8.68
C LEU A 337 6.07 11.46 9.08
N PHE A 338 5.63 12.41 8.24
CA PHE A 338 5.93 13.84 8.38
C PHE A 338 4.73 14.69 8.80
N GLY A 339 3.56 14.10 8.90
CA GLY A 339 2.32 14.78 9.27
C GLY A 339 1.41 15.14 8.09
N TYR A 340 0.15 15.30 8.43
CA TYR A 340 -0.94 15.67 7.55
C TYR A 340 -1.69 16.86 8.15
N LYS A 341 -2.65 17.47 7.45
CA LYS A 341 -3.37 18.68 7.91
C LYS A 341 -3.87 18.62 9.36
N TYR A 342 -4.44 17.48 9.80
CA TYR A 342 -4.95 17.37 11.17
C TYR A 342 -3.84 17.23 12.22
N THR A 343 -2.65 16.80 11.84
CA THR A 343 -1.54 16.66 12.80
C THR A 343 -0.98 18.00 13.27
N ASP A 344 -1.30 19.11 12.58
CA ASP A 344 -1.00 20.46 13.04
C ASP A 344 -1.73 20.82 14.34
N PHE A 345 -2.79 20.08 14.69
CA PHE A 345 -3.53 20.23 15.95
C PHE A 345 -2.97 19.36 17.09
N ALA A 346 -1.85 18.67 16.89
CA ALA A 346 -1.22 17.86 17.94
C ALA A 346 -0.87 18.73 19.14
N PRO A 347 -1.31 18.37 20.37
CA PRO A 347 -1.10 19.19 21.55
C PRO A 347 0.34 19.20 22.04
N SER A 348 1.17 18.26 21.61
CA SER A 348 2.61 18.19 21.92
C SER A 348 3.37 17.34 20.88
N PRO A 349 4.72 17.45 20.84
CA PRO A 349 5.55 16.59 20.02
C PRO A 349 5.34 15.09 20.27
N GLU A 350 5.15 14.70 21.53
CA GLU A 350 4.90 13.30 21.91
C GLU A 350 3.54 12.82 21.39
N ALA A 351 2.51 13.66 21.44
CA ALA A 351 1.20 13.34 20.87
C ALA A 351 1.28 13.18 19.34
N PHE A 352 2.04 14.05 18.66
CA PHE A 352 2.33 13.90 17.22
C PHE A 352 3.00 12.55 16.95
N GLN A 353 4.04 12.19 17.71
CA GLN A 353 4.79 10.95 17.51
C GLN A 353 3.92 9.70 17.76
N GLN A 354 3.06 9.74 18.77
CA GLN A 354 2.11 8.65 19.03
C GLN A 354 1.10 8.48 17.88
N GLU A 355 0.63 9.58 17.31
CA GLU A 355 -0.28 9.54 16.17
C GLU A 355 0.46 9.03 14.92
N ALA A 356 1.67 9.50 14.64
CA ALA A 356 2.50 9.01 13.53
C ALA A 356 2.73 7.50 13.65
N LYS A 357 3.12 7.02 14.85
CA LYS A 357 3.25 5.59 15.13
C LYS A 357 1.97 4.83 14.80
N LYS A 358 0.83 5.29 15.33
CA LYS A 358 -0.48 4.67 15.08
C LYS A 358 -0.77 4.59 13.57
N ARG A 359 -0.55 5.67 12.83
CA ARG A 359 -0.85 5.74 11.39
C ARG A 359 0.05 4.83 10.57
N VAL A 360 1.35 4.75 10.88
CA VAL A 360 2.27 3.82 10.23
C VAL A 360 1.90 2.36 10.55
N ASP A 361 1.55 2.05 11.80
CA ASP A 361 1.11 0.71 12.21
C ASP A 361 -0.22 0.29 11.54
N GLU A 362 -1.04 1.24 11.10
CA GLU A 362 -2.36 1.02 10.49
C GLU A 362 -2.37 1.19 8.96
N LEU A 363 -1.24 1.55 8.32
CA LEU A 363 -1.13 1.82 6.88
C LEU A 363 -1.72 0.71 6.00
N TYR A 364 -1.51 -0.53 6.39
CA TYR A 364 -1.97 -1.71 5.65
C TYR A 364 -3.50 -1.85 5.55
N MET A 365 -4.26 -1.04 6.29
CA MET A 365 -5.73 -0.99 6.27
C MET A 365 -6.28 0.22 5.50
N TYR A 366 -5.42 1.21 5.18
CA TYR A 366 -5.82 2.50 4.58
C TYR A 366 -5.01 2.79 3.31
N ASP A 367 -3.95 3.59 3.39
CA ASP A 367 -3.28 4.14 2.19
C ASP A 367 -2.50 3.10 1.38
N VAL A 368 -1.74 2.21 2.01
CA VAL A 368 -1.07 1.14 1.26
C VAL A 368 -2.03 0.05 0.80
N LEU A 369 -3.15 -0.19 1.51
CA LEU A 369 -4.22 -1.05 1.00
C LEU A 369 -4.80 -0.47 -0.29
N ARG A 370 -5.12 0.84 -0.30
CA ARG A 370 -5.60 1.55 -1.47
C ARG A 370 -4.64 1.40 -2.64
N ALA A 371 -3.37 1.76 -2.44
CA ALA A 371 -2.34 1.69 -3.47
C ALA A 371 -2.20 0.26 -4.02
N ASP A 372 -2.09 -0.74 -3.15
CA ASP A 372 -2.00 -2.14 -3.57
C ASP A 372 -3.22 -2.56 -4.40
N ARG A 373 -4.43 -2.34 -3.91
CA ARG A 373 -5.65 -2.83 -4.56
C ARG A 373 -5.93 -2.14 -5.89
N CYS A 374 -5.87 -0.82 -5.93
CA CYS A 374 -6.16 -0.05 -7.15
C CYS A 374 -5.16 -0.37 -8.26
N ILE A 375 -3.88 -0.54 -7.92
CA ILE A 375 -2.82 -0.80 -8.89
C ILE A 375 -2.84 -2.26 -9.33
N SER A 376 -2.94 -3.21 -8.38
CA SER A 376 -2.87 -4.64 -8.70
C SER A 376 -4.10 -5.19 -9.40
N ALA A 377 -5.29 -4.62 -9.17
CA ALA A 377 -6.50 -4.99 -9.91
C ALA A 377 -6.34 -4.77 -11.42
N ASN A 378 -5.44 -3.87 -11.81
CA ASN A 378 -5.09 -3.54 -13.18
C ASN A 378 -3.78 -4.18 -13.65
N SER A 379 -3.36 -5.29 -13.04
CA SER A 379 -2.15 -6.05 -13.44
C SER A 379 -0.87 -5.21 -13.44
N ILE A 380 -0.73 -4.33 -12.45
CA ILE A 380 0.44 -3.46 -12.26
C ILE A 380 0.96 -3.64 -10.83
N GLU A 381 2.24 -3.42 -10.60
CA GLU A 381 2.87 -3.47 -9.28
C GLU A 381 3.06 -2.08 -8.69
N ALA A 382 2.59 -1.85 -7.46
CA ALA A 382 2.89 -0.65 -6.69
C ALA A 382 4.26 -0.76 -6.02
N ARG A 383 5.06 0.30 -6.05
CA ARG A 383 6.28 0.48 -5.25
C ARG A 383 6.22 1.81 -4.51
N VAL A 384 6.59 1.79 -3.22
CA VAL A 384 6.43 2.91 -2.31
C VAL A 384 7.78 3.37 -1.73
N PRO A 385 8.49 4.32 -2.38
CA PRO A 385 9.82 4.76 -1.95
C PRO A 385 9.88 5.28 -0.52
N PHE A 386 8.87 5.99 -0.05
CA PHE A 386 8.78 6.45 1.35
C PHE A 386 8.62 5.31 2.36
N GLY A 387 8.27 4.10 1.89
CA GLY A 387 8.21 2.87 2.68
C GLY A 387 9.55 2.12 2.77
N ASP A 388 10.65 2.71 2.31
CA ASP A 388 11.98 2.13 2.52
C ASP A 388 12.24 1.95 4.02
N LEU A 389 12.66 0.74 4.43
CA LEU A 389 12.75 0.38 5.84
C LEU A 389 13.76 1.26 6.60
N ASP A 390 14.89 1.58 5.97
CA ASP A 390 15.90 2.46 6.55
C ASP A 390 15.42 3.91 6.63
N PHE A 391 14.64 4.34 5.65
CA PHE A 391 14.03 5.68 5.65
C PHE A 391 12.99 5.80 6.75
N VAL A 392 12.03 4.87 6.82
CA VAL A 392 10.97 4.86 7.84
C VAL A 392 11.56 4.83 9.24
N LYS A 393 12.50 3.91 9.49
CA LYS A 393 13.17 3.79 10.79
C LYS A 393 13.87 5.08 11.20
N TYR A 394 14.57 5.72 10.27
CA TYR A 394 15.25 7.00 10.54
C TYR A 394 14.26 8.13 10.84
N VAL A 395 13.25 8.32 9.98
CA VAL A 395 12.27 9.41 10.15
C VAL A 395 11.48 9.23 11.47
N MET A 396 11.13 8.00 11.83
CA MET A 396 10.49 7.72 13.12
C MET A 396 11.41 8.04 14.29
N SER A 397 12.73 7.89 14.15
CA SER A 397 13.70 8.20 15.22
C SER A 397 14.05 9.69 15.38
N ILE A 398 13.66 10.55 14.44
CA ILE A 398 13.89 12.00 14.56
C ILE A 398 13.11 12.53 15.78
N ASP A 399 13.75 13.46 16.55
CA ASP A 399 13.08 14.15 17.66
C ASP A 399 11.74 14.74 17.18
N PRO A 400 10.61 14.32 17.76
CA PRO A 400 9.30 14.77 17.32
C PRO A 400 9.11 16.29 17.40
N ALA A 401 9.87 16.98 18.26
CA ALA A 401 9.86 18.45 18.32
C ALA A 401 10.30 19.10 16.99
N MET A 402 11.11 18.41 16.18
CA MET A 402 11.52 18.88 14.85
C MET A 402 10.47 18.60 13.78
N LYS A 403 9.52 17.67 14.02
CA LYS A 403 8.50 17.25 13.03
C LYS A 403 7.19 18.03 13.16
N VAL A 404 6.87 18.53 14.34
CA VAL A 404 5.66 19.35 14.53
C VAL A 404 5.72 20.62 13.68
N ASN A 405 4.56 21.06 13.20
CA ASN A 405 4.47 22.24 12.35
C ASN A 405 4.67 23.54 13.16
N THR A 406 5.92 23.96 13.31
CA THR A 406 6.32 25.23 13.94
C THR A 406 6.67 26.33 12.94
N TYR A 407 6.58 26.04 11.63
CA TYR A 407 7.01 26.92 10.54
C TYR A 407 5.82 27.37 9.67
N ASP A 408 4.58 27.19 10.11
CA ASP A 408 3.36 27.40 9.33
C ASP A 408 3.36 26.66 7.96
N MET A 409 4.17 25.60 7.87
CA MET A 409 4.33 24.79 6.68
C MET A 409 4.45 23.30 7.04
N GLY A 410 3.43 22.53 6.65
CA GLY A 410 3.44 21.08 6.85
C GLY A 410 4.61 20.40 6.13
N LYS A 411 5.16 19.35 6.72
CA LYS A 411 6.31 18.57 6.21
C LYS A 411 7.58 19.41 6.01
N TYR A 412 7.83 20.39 6.88
CA TYR A 412 8.96 21.32 6.72
C TYR A 412 10.30 20.60 6.52
N LEU A 413 10.61 19.59 7.33
CA LEU A 413 11.86 18.82 7.21
C LEU A 413 12.06 18.21 5.81
N LEU A 414 10.98 17.63 5.25
CA LEU A 414 11.05 17.03 3.92
C LEU A 414 11.30 18.10 2.83
N ARG A 415 10.61 19.23 2.92
CA ARG A 415 10.77 20.35 1.97
C ARG A 415 12.17 20.95 2.08
N HIS A 416 12.62 21.26 3.29
CA HIS A 416 13.94 21.84 3.54
C HIS A 416 15.09 20.90 3.15
N ALA A 417 14.90 19.59 3.26
CA ALA A 417 15.87 18.60 2.80
C ALA A 417 16.20 18.67 1.31
N PHE A 418 15.29 19.20 0.49
CA PHE A 418 15.44 19.31 -0.97
C PHE A 418 15.44 20.74 -1.50
N GLU A 419 15.35 21.76 -0.63
CA GLU A 419 15.30 23.16 -1.02
C GLU A 419 16.52 23.60 -1.86
N LYS A 420 17.72 23.20 -1.42
CA LYS A 420 18.99 23.59 -2.07
C LYS A 420 19.25 22.87 -3.39
N ASP A 421 18.54 21.78 -3.66
CA ASP A 421 18.75 20.96 -4.86
C ASP A 421 17.98 21.48 -6.08
N HIS A 422 17.00 22.37 -5.90
CA HIS A 422 16.13 22.88 -6.95
C HIS A 422 15.52 21.77 -7.83
N LEU A 423 15.11 20.65 -7.18
CA LEU A 423 14.50 19.52 -7.90
C LEU A 423 13.05 19.78 -8.32
N LEU A 424 12.41 20.75 -7.68
CA LEU A 424 11.03 21.15 -7.95
C LEU A 424 10.97 22.69 -8.06
N PRO A 425 10.00 23.25 -8.81
CA PRO A 425 9.64 24.66 -8.72
C PRO A 425 9.29 25.04 -7.28
N ASP A 426 9.59 26.28 -6.86
CA ASP A 426 9.35 26.74 -5.48
C ASP A 426 7.86 26.71 -5.11
N ASP A 427 6.97 27.00 -6.04
CA ASP A 427 5.52 26.93 -5.85
C ASP A 427 4.98 25.51 -5.70
N ILE A 428 5.72 24.49 -6.15
CA ILE A 428 5.45 23.07 -5.87
C ILE A 428 6.09 22.65 -4.54
N LEU A 429 7.39 23.00 -4.35
CA LEU A 429 8.12 22.62 -3.14
C LEU A 429 7.45 23.18 -1.89
N TRP A 430 6.89 24.40 -1.95
CA TRP A 430 6.25 25.09 -0.84
C TRP A 430 4.71 25.14 -0.93
N ARG A 431 4.12 24.40 -1.89
CA ARG A 431 2.67 24.27 -2.02
C ARG A 431 2.03 23.72 -0.75
N GLN A 432 0.95 24.33 -0.30
CA GLN A 432 0.15 23.79 0.79
C GLN A 432 -0.45 22.42 0.43
N LYS A 433 -0.48 21.50 1.41
CA LYS A 433 -1.01 20.15 1.20
C LYS A 433 -2.51 20.18 0.91
N ALA A 434 -2.90 19.56 -0.20
CA ALA A 434 -4.28 19.17 -0.50
C ALA A 434 -4.42 17.65 -0.43
N ALA A 435 -5.58 17.15 -0.02
CA ALA A 435 -5.87 15.73 -0.06
C ALA A 435 -6.09 15.29 -1.51
N PHE A 436 -5.61 14.11 -1.89
CA PHE A 436 -5.78 13.59 -3.25
C PHE A 436 -7.26 13.55 -3.67
N SER A 437 -8.16 13.05 -2.80
CA SER A 437 -9.59 13.01 -3.06
C SER A 437 -10.24 14.38 -3.30
N ASP A 438 -9.64 15.46 -2.78
CA ASP A 438 -10.13 16.83 -2.96
C ASP A 438 -9.48 17.48 -4.20
N ALA A 439 -8.21 17.21 -4.47
CA ALA A 439 -7.43 17.87 -5.51
C ALA A 439 -7.63 17.28 -6.92
N VAL A 440 -8.07 16.02 -7.03
CA VAL A 440 -8.52 15.43 -8.31
C VAL A 440 -9.83 16.05 -8.82
N GLY A 441 -10.55 16.77 -7.95
CA GLY A 441 -11.78 17.50 -8.22
C GLY A 441 -12.68 17.52 -6.99
N HIS A 442 -12.93 18.70 -6.42
CA HIS A 442 -13.81 18.87 -5.26
C HIS A 442 -15.21 18.29 -5.51
N SER A 443 -15.69 18.37 -6.76
CA SER A 443 -16.96 17.82 -7.20
C SER A 443 -17.07 16.32 -6.98
N MET A 444 -15.98 15.54 -7.06
CA MET A 444 -16.01 14.08 -6.89
C MET A 444 -16.55 13.67 -5.51
N VAL A 445 -16.00 14.26 -4.43
CA VAL A 445 -16.43 13.96 -3.05
C VAL A 445 -17.88 14.42 -2.83
N ASP A 446 -18.23 15.59 -3.34
CA ASP A 446 -19.58 16.13 -3.21
C ASP A 446 -20.60 15.29 -4.00
N ASP A 447 -20.23 14.79 -5.17
CA ASP A 447 -21.05 13.87 -5.97
C ASP A 447 -21.29 12.53 -5.28
N LEU A 448 -20.25 11.94 -4.64
CA LEU A 448 -20.40 10.70 -3.85
C LEU A 448 -21.33 10.90 -2.66
N LYS A 449 -21.20 12.01 -1.93
CA LYS A 449 -22.12 12.38 -0.84
C LYS A 449 -23.54 12.56 -1.35
N ALA A 450 -23.72 13.38 -2.40
CA ALA A 450 -25.04 13.62 -3.00
C ALA A 450 -25.67 12.32 -3.50
N TYR A 451 -24.91 11.42 -4.09
CA TYR A 451 -25.39 10.11 -4.49
C TYR A 451 -25.89 9.29 -3.30
N ALA A 452 -25.12 9.25 -2.19
CA ALA A 452 -25.54 8.56 -0.98
C ALA A 452 -26.81 9.16 -0.36
N GLU A 453 -26.99 10.50 -0.40
CA GLU A 453 -28.20 11.17 0.05
C GLU A 453 -29.45 10.72 -0.74
N THR A 454 -29.30 10.36 -2.02
CA THR A 454 -30.44 9.86 -2.83
C THR A 454 -30.85 8.42 -2.49
N LYS A 455 -30.03 7.67 -1.72
CA LYS A 455 -30.28 6.25 -1.43
C LYS A 455 -31.14 6.02 -0.20
N TYR A 456 -31.18 6.97 0.72
CA TYR A 456 -31.84 6.81 2.00
C TYR A 456 -32.55 8.10 2.42
N THR A 457 -33.76 7.98 2.91
CA THR A 457 -34.38 9.00 3.77
C THR A 457 -33.67 9.03 5.13
N ASP A 458 -33.84 10.07 5.93
CA ASP A 458 -33.27 10.16 7.28
C ASP A 458 -33.80 9.05 8.19
N ALA A 459 -35.08 8.71 8.06
CA ALA A 459 -35.71 7.63 8.83
C ALA A 459 -35.12 6.27 8.47
N GLU A 460 -34.93 5.97 7.18
CA GLU A 460 -34.29 4.74 6.72
C GLU A 460 -32.83 4.63 7.17
N PHE A 461 -32.10 5.76 7.12
CA PHE A 461 -30.73 5.81 7.61
C PHE A 461 -30.66 5.45 9.10
N GLU A 462 -31.48 6.10 9.95
CA GLU A 462 -31.50 5.85 11.39
C GLU A 462 -31.98 4.43 11.77
N GLU A 463 -32.82 3.81 10.96
CA GLU A 463 -33.21 2.42 11.14
C GLU A 463 -32.11 1.45 10.73
N LYS A 464 -31.56 1.62 9.52
CA LYS A 464 -30.59 0.68 8.91
C LYS A 464 -29.25 0.69 9.61
N ARG A 465 -28.72 1.85 10.03
CA ARG A 465 -27.43 1.95 10.72
C ARG A 465 -27.38 1.14 12.02
N LYS A 466 -28.51 0.98 12.70
CA LYS A 466 -28.63 0.21 13.97
C LYS A 466 -28.44 -1.30 13.79
N LYS A 467 -28.41 -1.80 12.55
CA LYS A 467 -28.10 -3.21 12.25
C LYS A 467 -26.62 -3.52 12.45
N TYR A 468 -25.77 -2.50 12.55
CA TYR A 468 -24.33 -2.63 12.63
C TYR A 468 -23.81 -2.22 14.01
N ASP A 469 -23.49 -3.20 14.87
CA ASP A 469 -22.94 -2.94 16.21
C ASP A 469 -21.46 -2.55 16.15
N PHE A 470 -20.71 -3.11 15.18
CA PHE A 470 -19.30 -2.82 14.97
C PHE A 470 -19.10 -1.75 13.89
N ALA A 471 -18.32 -0.71 14.21
CA ALA A 471 -18.08 0.43 13.32
C ALA A 471 -19.39 0.94 12.69
N GLN A 472 -20.33 1.37 13.56
CA GLN A 472 -21.66 1.79 13.14
C GLN A 472 -21.56 2.96 12.15
N PRO A 473 -22.25 2.89 11.00
CA PRO A 473 -22.32 4.00 10.05
C PRO A 473 -22.84 5.27 10.69
N PHE A 474 -22.23 6.42 10.37
CA PHE A 474 -22.53 7.71 10.98
C PHE A 474 -22.99 8.78 9.97
N THR A 475 -22.89 8.48 8.67
CA THR A 475 -23.46 9.25 7.55
C THR A 475 -24.16 8.31 6.58
N LYS A 476 -25.03 8.82 5.69
CA LYS A 476 -25.63 8.02 4.62
C LYS A 476 -24.58 7.42 3.68
N GLU A 477 -23.50 8.15 3.44
CA GLU A 477 -22.35 7.65 2.66
C GLU A 477 -21.68 6.46 3.34
N SER A 478 -21.37 6.54 4.64
CA SER A 478 -20.80 5.42 5.39
C SER A 478 -21.74 4.21 5.44
N LEU A 479 -23.06 4.43 5.46
CA LEU A 479 -24.05 3.36 5.39
C LEU A 479 -24.04 2.69 4.00
N LEU A 480 -24.06 3.49 2.93
CA LEU A 480 -23.99 2.97 1.56
C LEU A 480 -22.74 2.09 1.36
N TYR A 481 -21.58 2.59 1.78
CA TYR A 481 -20.34 1.84 1.65
C TYR A 481 -20.35 0.57 2.50
N ARG A 482 -20.91 0.63 3.70
CA ARG A 482 -21.08 -0.56 4.54
C ARG A 482 -22.04 -1.59 3.93
N GLU A 483 -23.17 -1.20 3.39
CA GLU A 483 -24.12 -2.12 2.74
C GLU A 483 -23.47 -2.79 1.50
N ILE A 484 -22.71 -2.04 0.69
CA ILE A 484 -21.97 -2.61 -0.44
C ILE A 484 -20.88 -3.58 0.04
N PHE A 485 -20.12 -3.21 1.07
CA PHE A 485 -19.12 -4.09 1.68
C PHE A 485 -19.72 -5.42 2.14
N GLU A 486 -20.83 -5.38 2.89
CA GLU A 486 -21.48 -6.60 3.40
C GLU A 486 -22.01 -7.52 2.28
N LYS A 487 -22.29 -6.99 1.10
CA LYS A 487 -22.68 -7.80 -0.07
C LYS A 487 -21.54 -8.72 -0.52
N TYR A 488 -20.27 -8.28 -0.44
CA TYR A 488 -19.10 -9.02 -0.89
C TYR A 488 -18.34 -9.71 0.24
N TYR A 489 -18.42 -9.15 1.45
CA TYR A 489 -17.69 -9.61 2.65
C TYR A 489 -18.67 -9.81 3.83
N PRO A 490 -19.69 -10.65 3.71
CA PRO A 490 -20.74 -10.77 4.71
C PRO A 490 -20.16 -11.18 6.06
N GLY A 491 -20.45 -10.39 7.10
CA GLY A 491 -20.02 -10.65 8.47
C GLY A 491 -18.51 -10.41 8.73
N GLN A 492 -17.76 -9.88 7.77
CA GLN A 492 -16.32 -9.68 7.90
C GLN A 492 -15.92 -8.24 8.27
N ALA A 493 -16.86 -7.43 8.74
CA ALA A 493 -16.56 -6.05 9.16
C ALA A 493 -15.39 -5.92 10.15
N PRO A 494 -15.15 -6.86 11.09
CA PRO A 494 -14.02 -6.77 12.02
C PRO A 494 -12.62 -6.85 11.35
N MET A 495 -12.53 -7.30 10.09
CA MET A 495 -11.25 -7.26 9.37
C MET A 495 -10.78 -5.82 9.06
N VAL A 496 -11.71 -4.85 9.10
CA VAL A 496 -11.44 -3.42 9.01
C VAL A 496 -11.54 -2.83 10.42
N LYS A 497 -10.45 -2.24 10.91
CA LYS A 497 -10.38 -1.80 12.32
C LYS A 497 -11.45 -0.76 12.69
N ASN A 498 -11.62 0.27 11.87
CA ASN A 498 -12.65 1.32 12.01
C ASN A 498 -12.63 2.24 10.79
N PHE A 499 -13.53 3.22 10.75
CA PHE A 499 -13.40 4.36 9.84
C PHE A 499 -12.17 5.18 10.20
N TRP A 500 -11.40 5.59 9.19
CA TRP A 500 -10.33 6.55 9.38
C TRP A 500 -10.93 7.92 9.72
N MET A 501 -10.46 8.51 10.81
CA MET A 501 -10.86 9.85 11.25
C MET A 501 -9.64 10.57 11.81
N PRO A 502 -9.57 11.92 11.72
CA PRO A 502 -8.65 12.70 12.54
C PRO A 502 -8.77 12.33 14.02
N ASN A 503 -7.73 12.58 14.80
CA ASN A 503 -7.75 12.26 16.22
C ASN A 503 -8.74 13.17 16.98
N LYS A 504 -9.96 12.67 17.20
CA LYS A 504 -11.08 13.43 17.79
C LYS A 504 -10.81 13.94 19.21
N SER A 505 -9.79 13.44 19.90
CA SER A 505 -9.40 13.96 21.21
C SER A 505 -8.64 15.29 21.14
N TRP A 506 -8.18 15.68 19.95
CA TRP A 506 -7.46 16.93 19.75
C TRP A 506 -8.42 18.08 19.44
N LYS A 507 -8.18 19.23 20.07
CA LYS A 507 -8.98 20.44 19.83
C LYS A 507 -8.87 20.83 18.34
N GLY A 508 -10.01 20.94 17.66
CA GLY A 508 -10.05 21.24 16.22
C GLY A 508 -10.21 20.01 15.30
N CYS A 509 -10.09 18.79 15.85
CA CYS A 509 -10.23 17.53 15.12
C CYS A 509 -11.52 16.74 15.44
N ASP A 510 -12.42 17.25 16.27
CA ASP A 510 -13.72 16.62 16.53
C ASP A 510 -14.70 16.92 15.36
N VAL A 511 -14.51 16.21 14.28
CA VAL A 511 -15.27 16.35 13.02
C VAL A 511 -16.01 15.07 12.70
N ASN A 512 -17.11 15.19 11.94
CA ASN A 512 -17.95 14.08 11.48
C ASN A 512 -17.74 13.73 10.00
N ASP A 513 -16.83 14.41 9.32
CA ASP A 513 -16.37 14.09 7.96
C ASP A 513 -14.86 13.90 8.02
N PRO A 514 -14.32 12.82 7.46
CA PRO A 514 -12.86 12.58 7.45
C PRO A 514 -12.10 13.47 6.47
N SER A 515 -12.78 14.24 5.62
CA SER A 515 -12.13 15.14 4.66
C SER A 515 -11.31 16.23 5.35
N ALA A 516 -10.12 16.50 4.83
CA ALA A 516 -9.29 17.59 5.31
C ALA A 516 -9.96 18.97 5.16
N ARG A 517 -10.91 19.13 4.23
CA ARG A 517 -11.66 20.37 3.97
C ARG A 517 -12.45 20.89 5.17
N VAL A 518 -12.84 20.02 6.09
CA VAL A 518 -13.60 20.42 7.28
C VAL A 518 -12.72 20.98 8.42
N LEU A 519 -11.41 20.88 8.28
CA LEU A 519 -10.46 21.38 9.28
C LEU A 519 -10.23 22.88 9.08
N SER A 520 -10.11 23.62 10.19
CA SER A 520 -9.96 25.08 10.17
C SER A 520 -8.64 25.55 9.54
N ASN A 521 -7.63 24.68 9.45
CA ASN A 521 -6.32 24.97 8.82
C ASN A 521 -6.24 24.55 7.36
N TYR A 522 -7.34 24.14 6.73
CA TYR A 522 -7.34 23.73 5.31
C TYR A 522 -7.01 24.91 4.40
N GLY A 523 -7.60 26.11 4.67
CA GLY A 523 -7.36 27.33 3.91
C GLY A 523 -7.60 27.16 2.41
N GLU A 524 -6.69 27.69 1.60
CA GLU A 524 -6.70 27.60 0.13
C GLU A 524 -6.03 26.32 -0.42
N SER A 525 -5.85 25.31 0.41
CA SER A 525 -5.07 24.10 0.10
C SER A 525 -5.65 23.22 -1.02
N GLY A 526 -6.73 23.53 -1.62
CA GLY A 526 -7.32 22.77 -2.73
C GLY A 526 -7.79 23.66 -3.87
N THR A 527 -7.33 24.92 -3.89
CA THR A 527 -7.71 25.91 -4.91
C THR A 527 -6.59 26.21 -5.88
#